data_b29e3a21015c04e137763cd6fa9ecb98
#
_entry.id   b29e3a21015c04e137763cd6fa9ecb98
#
_cell.length_a   1.000
_cell.length_b   1.000
_cell.length_c   1.000
_cell.angle_alpha   90.00
_cell.angle_beta   90.00
_cell.angle_gamma   90.00
#
_symmetry.space_group_name_H-M   'P 1'
#
loop_
_entity.id
_entity.type
_entity.pdbx_description
1 polymer ?
#
loop_
_entity_poly.entity_id
_entity_poly.type
_entity_poly.pdbx_seq_one_letter_code
_entity_poly.pdbx_strand_id
1 'polypeptide(L)' 'NLVDRAIVLLWLENLSYDEIAAIVGISVKNVSVKLVRIKQQLIKMSHA' A
#
# COMPACT_ATOMS: atom_id res chain seq x y z
N ASN A 1 6.53 8.00 -3.26
CA ASN A 1 6.21 8.26 -4.66
C ASN A 1 4.71 8.17 -4.91
N LEU A 2 4.27 8.52 -6.11
CA LEU A 2 2.84 8.57 -6.43
C LEU A 2 2.16 7.22 -6.33
N VAL A 3 2.83 6.15 -6.74
CA VAL A 3 2.27 4.78 -6.70
C VAL A 3 2.04 4.36 -5.25
N ASP A 4 3.01 4.57 -4.40
CA ASP A 4 2.91 4.21 -2.98
C ASP A 4 1.79 5.01 -2.31
N ARG A 5 1.67 6.29 -2.62
CA ARG A 5 0.60 7.13 -2.09
C ARG A 5 -0.77 6.62 -2.52
N ALA A 6 -0.92 6.25 -3.79
CA ALA A 6 -2.18 5.71 -4.30
C ALA A 6 -2.55 4.42 -3.58
N ILE A 7 -1.59 3.53 -3.37
CA ILE A 7 -1.82 2.25 -2.68
C ILE A 7 -2.30 2.50 -1.25
N VAL A 8 -1.65 3.42 -0.53
CA VAL A 8 -2.03 3.74 0.85
C VAL A 8 -3.46 4.30 0.91
N LEU A 9 -3.78 5.23 0.02
CA LEU A 9 -5.11 5.85 0.00
C LEU A 9 -6.20 4.81 -0.28
N LEU A 10 -5.97 3.91 -1.25
CA LEU A 10 -6.92 2.86 -1.57
C LEU A 10 -7.06 1.86 -0.42
N TRP A 11 -5.95 1.53 0.25
CA TRP A 11 -5.97 0.65 1.41
C TRP A 11 -6.77 1.27 2.55
N LEU A 12 -6.62 2.55 2.80
CA LEU A 12 -7.39 3.26 3.82
C LEU A 12 -8.89 3.30 3.51
N GLU A 13 -9.27 3.20 2.24
CA GLU A 13 -10.66 3.10 1.80
C GLU A 13 -11.20 1.68 1.89
N ASN A 14 -10.46 0.76 2.52
CA ASN A 14 -10.85 -0.63 2.74
C ASN A 14 -10.95 -1.46 1.46
N LEU A 15 -10.22 -1.07 0.40
CA LEU A 15 -10.15 -1.90 -0.80
C LEU A 15 -9.27 -3.12 -0.54
N SER A 16 -9.64 -4.24 -1.18
CA SER A 16 -8.82 -5.45 -1.12
C SER A 16 -7.54 -5.27 -1.93
N TYR A 17 -6.54 -6.13 -1.67
CA TYR A 17 -5.30 -6.12 -2.45
C TYR A 17 -5.56 -6.36 -3.93
N ASP A 18 -6.53 -7.25 -4.26
CA ASP A 18 -6.91 -7.50 -5.65
C ASP A 18 -7.45 -6.23 -6.32
N GLU A 19 -8.29 -5.50 -5.61
CA GLU A 19 -8.85 -4.26 -6.13
C GLU A 19 -7.77 -3.19 -6.33
N ILE A 20 -6.89 -3.05 -5.35
CA ILE A 20 -5.78 -2.09 -5.43
C ILE A 20 -4.88 -2.44 -6.62
N ALA A 21 -4.54 -3.71 -6.77
CA ALA A 21 -3.69 -4.18 -7.87
C ALA A 21 -4.30 -3.85 -9.22
N ALA A 22 -5.61 -4.07 -9.37
CA ALA A 22 -6.32 -3.78 -10.62
C ALA A 22 -6.33 -2.28 -10.93
N ILE A 23 -6.54 -1.43 -9.93
CA ILE A 23 -6.61 0.01 -10.12
C ILE A 23 -5.22 0.59 -10.45
N VAL A 24 -4.21 0.16 -9.70
CA VAL A 24 -2.84 0.69 -9.85
C VAL A 24 -2.12 0.08 -11.04
N GLY A 25 -2.53 -1.13 -11.46
CA GLY A 25 -1.93 -1.80 -12.62
C GLY A 25 -0.67 -2.59 -12.29
N ILE A 26 -0.58 -3.12 -11.08
CA ILE A 26 0.54 -3.97 -10.65
C ILE A 26 -0.02 -5.29 -10.11
N SER A 27 0.86 -6.25 -9.83
CA SER A 27 0.43 -7.54 -9.30
C SER A 27 0.01 -7.43 -7.83
N VAL A 28 -0.84 -8.36 -7.39
CA VAL A 28 -1.25 -8.45 -5.98
C VAL A 28 -0.02 -8.64 -5.08
N LYS A 29 0.94 -9.44 -5.53
CA LYS A 29 2.18 -9.65 -4.79
C LYS A 29 2.92 -8.34 -4.57
N ASN A 30 3.01 -7.49 -5.59
CA ASN A 30 3.68 -6.20 -5.47
C ASN A 30 2.92 -5.26 -4.53
N VAL A 31 1.59 -5.27 -4.56
CA VAL A 31 0.78 -4.51 -3.60
C VAL A 31 1.11 -4.95 -2.17
N SER A 32 1.15 -6.24 -1.93
CA SER A 32 1.46 -6.79 -0.61
C SER A 32 2.84 -6.36 -0.13
N VAL A 33 3.86 -6.48 -0.97
CA VAL A 33 5.23 -6.09 -0.63
C VAL A 33 5.31 -4.60 -0.31
N LYS A 34 4.69 -3.77 -1.13
CA LYS A 34 4.71 -2.32 -0.93
C LYS A 34 3.99 -1.92 0.37
N LEU A 35 2.84 -2.54 0.66
CA LEU A 35 2.11 -2.25 1.88
C LEU A 35 2.87 -2.67 3.13
N VAL A 36 3.57 -3.80 3.09
CA VAL A 36 4.42 -4.23 4.22
C VAL A 36 5.47 -3.17 4.51
N ARG A 37 6.15 -2.67 3.48
CA ARG A 37 7.18 -1.63 3.65
C ARG A 37 6.60 -0.33 4.18
N ILE A 38 5.45 0.07 3.66
CA ILE A 38 4.78 1.30 4.10
C ILE A 38 4.37 1.19 5.56
N LYS A 39 3.79 0.06 5.96
CA LYS A 39 3.41 -0.18 7.36
C LYS A 39 4.62 -0.13 8.30
N GLN A 40 5.75 -0.69 7.87
CA GLN A 40 6.98 -0.65 8.66
C GLN A 40 7.48 0.78 8.85
N GLN A 41 7.41 1.59 7.80
CA GLN A 41 7.79 3.00 7.89
C GLN A 41 6.89 3.78 8.83
N LEU A 42 5.59 3.52 8.78
CA LEU A 42 4.63 4.17 9.68
C LEU A 42 4.90 3.80 11.14
N ILE A 43 5.22 2.55 11.41
CA ILE A 43 5.57 2.09 12.75
C ILE A 43 6.83 2.79 13.25
N LYS A 44 7.85 2.92 12.40
CA LYS A 44 9.08 3.63 12.76
C LYS A 44 8.79 5.10 13.10
N MET A 45 7.94 5.73 12.32
CA MET A 45 7.57 7.13 12.57
C MET A 45 6.83 7.27 13.90
N SER A 46 6.02 6.28 14.26
CA SER A 46 5.27 6.28 15.52
C SER A 46 6.19 6.11 16.73
N HIS A 47 7.34 5.48 16.56
CA HIS A 47 8.31 5.25 17.63
C HIS A 47 9.37 6.32 17.73
N ALA A 48 9.41 7.23 16.78
CA ALA A 48 10.43 8.28 16.74
C ALA A 48 10.28 9.32 17.85
#